data_b85d988093158eeba572b93d3602fbc9
#
_entry.id   b85d988093158eeba572b93d3602fbc9
#
_cell.length_a   1.000
_cell.length_b   1.000
_cell.length_c   1.000
_cell.angle_alpha   90.00
_cell.angle_beta   90.00
_cell.angle_gamma   90.00
#
_symmetry.space_group_name_H-M   'P 1'
#
loop_
_entity.id
_entity.type
_entity.pdbx_description
1 polymer ?
#
loop_
_entity_poly.entity_id
_entity_poly.type
_entity_poly.pdbx_seq_one_letter_code
_entity_poly.pdbx_strand_id
1 'polypeptide(L)'
;MAVIRLQEVVIDCRDPVTLVEFWARVFGAEAVVRDETWAYVDAPVTRIRIAFQRVPEAKSVKNRVHLDVEVDDIGAERERVTALGARVHGPPMEDDQGPFQVMLDPEGNEFCLVA
;
A
#
# COMPACT_ATOMS: atom_id res chain seq x y z
N MET A 1 -28.68 18.33 -6.32
CA MET A 1 -28.01 17.03 -6.19
C MET A 1 -26.58 17.25 -5.76
N ALA A 2 -26.15 16.55 -4.72
CA ALA A 2 -24.77 16.62 -4.26
C ALA A 2 -23.88 15.73 -5.12
N VAL A 3 -22.65 16.20 -5.37
CA VAL A 3 -21.61 15.41 -6.02
C VAL A 3 -20.61 14.99 -4.95
N ILE A 4 -20.39 13.70 -4.83
CA ILE A 4 -19.47 13.12 -3.85
C ILE A 4 -18.30 12.51 -4.61
N ARG A 5 -17.09 12.80 -4.17
CA ARG A 5 -15.87 12.21 -4.71
C ARG A 5 -15.03 11.65 -3.59
N LEU A 6 -14.48 10.46 -3.81
CA LEU A 6 -13.48 9.93 -2.91
C LEU A 6 -12.16 10.65 -3.21
N GLN A 7 -11.67 11.42 -2.25
CA GLN A 7 -10.44 12.20 -2.42
C GLN A 7 -9.20 11.36 -2.17
N GLU A 8 -9.20 10.61 -1.06
CA GLU A 8 -8.02 9.87 -0.66
C GLU A 8 -8.37 8.75 0.31
N VAL A 9 -7.48 7.77 0.39
CA VAL A 9 -7.48 6.76 1.44
C VAL A 9 -6.33 7.09 2.37
N VAL A 10 -6.60 7.20 3.66
CA VAL A 10 -5.58 7.53 4.66
C VAL A 10 -5.25 6.27 5.44
N ILE A 11 -3.97 5.94 5.48
CA ILE A 11 -3.43 4.80 6.21
C ILE A 11 -2.72 5.34 7.45
N ASP A 12 -3.18 4.94 8.61
CA ASP A 12 -2.52 5.27 9.87
C ASP A 12 -1.21 4.48 9.99
N CYS A 13 -0.16 5.13 10.46
CA CYS A 13 1.16 4.52 10.55
C CYS A 13 2.01 5.19 11.63
N ARG A 14 3.18 4.62 11.88
CA ARG A 14 4.14 5.19 12.84
C ARG A 14 5.09 6.17 12.15
N ASP A 15 5.46 5.90 10.90
CA ASP A 15 6.46 6.66 10.17
C ASP A 15 6.00 6.94 8.75
N PRO A 16 5.23 8.04 8.54
CA PRO A 16 4.73 8.39 7.21
C PRO A 16 5.83 8.62 6.18
N VAL A 17 6.97 9.16 6.58
CA VAL A 17 8.06 9.48 5.66
C VAL A 17 8.65 8.21 5.05
N THR A 18 8.94 7.21 5.87
CA THR A 18 9.45 5.93 5.40
C THR A 18 8.38 5.16 4.63
N LEU A 19 7.15 5.16 5.13
CA LEU A 19 6.08 4.37 4.51
C LEU A 19 5.68 4.94 3.14
N VAL A 20 5.59 6.26 3.00
CA VAL A 20 5.25 6.88 1.71
C VAL A 20 6.31 6.58 0.66
N GLU A 21 7.57 6.52 1.05
CA GLU A 21 8.66 6.20 0.11
C GLU A 21 8.51 4.79 -0.44
N PHE A 22 8.19 3.83 0.42
CA PHE A 22 7.91 2.47 -0.01
C PHE A 22 6.77 2.43 -1.03
N TRP A 23 5.62 3.00 -0.69
CA TRP A 23 4.43 2.94 -1.55
C TRP A 23 4.61 3.72 -2.85
N ALA A 24 5.31 4.86 -2.81
CA ALA A 24 5.64 5.60 -4.02
C ALA A 24 6.46 4.74 -4.98
N ARG A 25 7.43 3.99 -4.46
CA ARG A 25 8.25 3.08 -5.28
C ARG A 25 7.43 1.90 -5.80
N VAL A 26 6.50 1.36 -5.01
CA VAL A 26 5.61 0.29 -5.47
C VAL A 26 4.84 0.75 -6.71
N PHE A 27 4.29 1.96 -6.68
CA PHE A 27 3.48 2.50 -7.76
C PHE A 27 4.27 3.22 -8.84
N GLY A 28 5.57 3.41 -8.66
CA GLY A 28 6.38 4.21 -9.58
C GLY A 28 5.93 5.67 -9.62
N ALA A 29 5.56 6.22 -8.47
CA ALA A 29 4.98 7.55 -8.33
C ALA A 29 5.83 8.42 -7.41
N GLU A 30 5.45 9.71 -7.30
CA GLU A 30 6.15 10.65 -6.45
C GLU A 30 5.66 10.57 -5.01
N ALA A 31 6.58 10.64 -4.05
CA ALA A 31 6.26 10.82 -2.65
C ALA A 31 6.22 12.31 -2.34
N VAL A 32 5.15 12.76 -1.68
CA VAL A 32 5.03 14.13 -1.20
C VAL A 32 4.97 14.09 0.32
N VAL A 33 5.97 14.66 0.96
CA VAL A 33 6.06 14.73 2.41
C VAL A 33 5.73 16.15 2.85
N ARG A 34 4.60 16.32 3.54
CA ARG A 34 4.26 17.62 4.11
C ARG A 34 5.13 17.88 5.34
N ASP A 35 5.21 16.87 6.22
CA ASP A 35 6.05 16.88 7.41
C ASP A 35 6.13 15.44 7.96
N GLU A 36 6.69 15.28 9.15
CA GLU A 36 6.84 13.95 9.76
C GLU A 36 5.50 13.29 10.15
N THR A 37 4.40 14.03 10.14
CA THR A 37 3.08 13.53 10.55
C THR A 37 2.16 13.20 9.39
N TRP A 38 2.51 13.63 8.17
CA TRP A 38 1.62 13.46 7.02
C TRP A 38 2.42 13.44 5.72
N ALA A 39 2.14 12.43 4.91
CA ALA A 39 2.71 12.30 3.57
C ALA A 39 1.69 11.63 2.65
N TYR A 40 1.89 11.72 1.35
CA TYR A 40 1.02 11.02 0.42
C TYR A 40 1.76 10.67 -0.88
N VAL A 41 1.21 9.68 -1.59
CA VAL A 41 1.66 9.34 -2.94
C VAL A 41 0.94 10.26 -3.92
N ASP A 42 1.71 11.04 -4.68
CA ASP A 42 1.17 11.87 -5.75
C ASP A 42 1.00 11.00 -6.99
N ALA A 43 -0.22 10.58 -7.23
CA ALA A 43 -0.44 9.45 -8.11
C ALA A 43 -1.48 9.69 -9.18
N PRO A 44 -1.08 10.12 -10.38
CA PRO A 44 -1.91 9.89 -11.56
C PRO A 44 -2.22 8.39 -11.74
N VAL A 45 -1.29 7.52 -11.35
CA VAL A 45 -1.39 6.07 -11.49
C VAL A 45 -2.52 5.47 -10.65
N THR A 46 -2.70 5.93 -9.42
CA THR A 46 -3.74 5.39 -8.53
C THR A 46 -5.08 6.10 -8.67
N ARG A 47 -5.10 7.29 -9.25
CA ARG A 47 -6.27 8.16 -9.41
C ARG A 47 -6.89 8.64 -8.09
N ILE A 48 -6.63 7.92 -7.02
CA ILE A 48 -7.04 8.25 -5.65
C ILE A 48 -5.76 8.40 -4.86
N ARG A 49 -5.63 9.49 -4.12
CA ARG A 49 -4.45 9.72 -3.31
C ARG A 49 -4.40 8.68 -2.19
N ILE A 50 -3.22 8.12 -1.96
CA ILE A 50 -2.94 7.28 -0.80
C ILE A 50 -2.10 8.13 0.13
N ALA A 51 -2.66 8.44 1.30
CA ALA A 51 -2.01 9.28 2.31
C ALA A 51 -1.64 8.46 3.54
N PHE A 52 -0.70 8.97 4.30
CA PHE A 52 -0.17 8.32 5.49
C PHE A 52 -0.15 9.32 6.62
N GLN A 53 -0.78 8.98 7.73
CA GLN A 53 -0.92 9.84 8.89
C GLN A 53 -0.27 9.18 10.10
N ARG A 54 0.58 9.93 10.80
CA ARG A 54 1.23 9.39 11.99
C ARG A 54 0.22 9.25 13.13
N VAL A 55 0.24 8.07 13.74
CA VAL A 55 -0.50 7.74 14.95
C VAL A 55 0.45 7.12 15.97
N PRO A 56 0.15 7.20 17.28
CA PRO A 56 1.07 6.69 18.31
C PRO A 56 1.10 5.17 18.40
N GLU A 57 0.02 4.48 18.02
CA GLU A 57 -0.06 3.03 18.15
C GLU A 57 0.47 2.31 16.91
N ALA A 58 1.16 1.19 17.14
CA ALA A 58 1.57 0.30 16.06
C ALA A 58 0.38 -0.55 15.60
N LYS A 59 0.46 -1.05 14.36
CA LYS A 59 -0.50 -2.02 13.85
C LYS A 59 -0.40 -3.31 14.68
N SER A 60 -1.54 -3.84 15.12
CA SER A 60 -1.58 -5.04 15.95
C SER A 60 -2.52 -6.13 15.44
N VAL A 61 -3.58 -5.77 14.71
CA VAL A 61 -4.55 -6.73 14.17
C VAL A 61 -4.55 -6.65 12.65
N LYS A 62 -5.16 -7.67 12.00
CA LYS A 62 -5.31 -7.67 10.55
C LYS A 62 -6.04 -6.41 10.08
N ASN A 63 -5.58 -5.83 8.97
CA ASN A 63 -6.24 -4.68 8.35
C ASN A 63 -7.70 -4.99 8.01
N ARG A 64 -8.57 -4.04 8.29
CA ARG A 64 -9.97 -4.11 7.87
C ARG A 64 -10.17 -3.66 6.43
N VAL A 65 -9.26 -2.82 5.94
CA VAL A 65 -9.18 -2.41 4.53
C VAL A 65 -7.78 -2.75 4.05
N HIS A 66 -7.67 -3.45 2.95
CA HIS A 66 -6.38 -3.74 2.32
C HIS A 66 -6.41 -3.28 0.86
N LEU A 67 -5.24 -3.04 0.31
CA LEU A 67 -5.10 -2.66 -1.09
C LEU A 67 -4.81 -3.91 -1.91
N ASP A 68 -5.47 -4.03 -3.05
CA ASP A 68 -5.09 -4.98 -4.09
C ASP A 68 -4.33 -4.21 -5.16
N VAL A 69 -3.12 -4.65 -5.44
CA VAL A 69 -2.25 -4.06 -6.45
C VAL A 69 -2.21 -5.00 -7.65
N GLU A 70 -2.78 -4.55 -8.76
CA GLU A 70 -2.79 -5.34 -9.98
C GLU A 70 -1.41 -5.33 -10.63
N VAL A 71 -0.92 -6.50 -10.97
CA VAL A 71 0.41 -6.69 -11.55
C VAL A 71 0.32 -7.68 -12.71
N ASP A 72 1.29 -7.63 -13.62
CA ASP A 72 1.36 -8.57 -14.73
C ASP A 72 1.94 -9.92 -14.31
N ASP A 73 2.91 -9.91 -13.39
CA ASP A 73 3.63 -11.10 -12.93
C ASP A 73 3.80 -11.02 -11.42
N ILE A 74 3.01 -11.81 -10.70
CA ILE A 74 3.03 -11.82 -9.23
C ILE A 74 4.42 -12.22 -8.70
N GLY A 75 5.06 -13.23 -9.29
CA GLY A 75 6.37 -13.68 -8.85
C GLY A 75 7.44 -12.61 -8.96
N ALA A 76 7.50 -11.92 -10.11
CA ALA A 76 8.46 -10.85 -10.32
C ALA A 76 8.19 -9.66 -9.39
N GLU A 77 6.94 -9.28 -9.23
CA GLU A 77 6.57 -8.15 -8.37
C GLU A 77 6.75 -8.49 -6.89
N ARG A 78 6.51 -9.72 -6.49
CA ARG A 78 6.80 -10.18 -5.13
C ARG A 78 8.28 -9.96 -4.80
N GLU A 79 9.19 -10.32 -5.71
CA GLU A 79 10.62 -10.09 -5.52
C GLU A 79 10.94 -8.60 -5.46
N ARG A 80 10.35 -7.81 -6.37
CA ARG A 80 10.61 -6.37 -6.42
C ARG A 80 10.16 -5.66 -5.14
N VAL A 81 8.92 -5.89 -4.70
CA VAL A 81 8.40 -5.20 -3.51
C VAL A 81 9.09 -5.69 -2.23
N THR A 82 9.51 -6.96 -2.20
CA THR A 82 10.32 -7.48 -1.08
C THR A 82 11.65 -6.75 -0.98
N ALA A 83 12.30 -6.49 -2.11
CA ALA A 83 13.54 -5.70 -2.15
C ALA A 83 13.31 -4.25 -1.69
N LEU A 84 12.11 -3.72 -1.83
CA LEU A 84 11.75 -2.38 -1.37
C LEU A 84 11.41 -2.32 0.13
N GLY A 85 11.22 -3.47 0.78
CA GLY A 85 10.94 -3.53 2.22
C GLY A 85 9.68 -4.27 2.61
N ALA A 86 8.93 -4.82 1.66
CA ALA A 86 7.78 -5.68 1.96
C ALA A 86 8.21 -7.06 2.44
N ARG A 87 7.26 -7.79 3.02
CA ARG A 87 7.46 -9.19 3.40
C ARG A 87 6.34 -10.04 2.83
N VAL A 88 6.67 -11.26 2.45
CA VAL A 88 5.69 -12.24 2.01
C VAL A 88 4.89 -12.73 3.23
N HIS A 89 3.57 -12.82 3.08
CA HIS A 89 2.69 -13.28 4.15
C HIS A 89 1.89 -14.49 3.67
N GLY A 90 2.40 -15.67 3.92
CA GLY A 90 1.78 -16.91 3.52
C GLY A 90 2.11 -17.36 2.10
N PRO A 91 1.56 -18.49 1.67
CA PRO A 91 1.84 -19.04 0.35
C PRO A 91 1.07 -18.30 -0.74
N PRO A 92 1.50 -18.47 -2.02
CA PRO A 92 0.67 -18.03 -3.16
C PRO A 92 -0.69 -18.70 -3.09
N MET A 93 -1.74 -17.97 -3.44
CA MET A 93 -3.12 -18.43 -3.36
C MET A 93 -3.85 -18.16 -4.66
N GLU A 94 -4.99 -18.81 -4.82
CA GLU A 94 -5.86 -18.59 -5.97
C GLU A 94 -7.32 -18.77 -5.52
N ASP A 95 -8.19 -17.92 -5.99
CA ASP A 95 -9.65 -18.03 -5.81
C ASP A 95 -10.35 -17.79 -7.15
N ASP A 96 -11.67 -17.62 -7.13
CA ASP A 96 -12.44 -17.39 -8.38
C ASP A 96 -12.12 -16.06 -9.07
N GLN A 97 -11.46 -15.14 -8.38
CA GLN A 97 -11.00 -13.87 -8.95
C GLN A 97 -9.64 -14.01 -9.63
N GLY A 98 -8.91 -15.07 -9.34
CA GLY A 98 -7.60 -15.35 -9.89
C GLY A 98 -6.51 -15.50 -8.84
N PRO A 99 -5.24 -15.56 -9.29
CA PRO A 99 -4.11 -15.73 -8.37
C PRO A 99 -3.83 -14.45 -7.57
N PHE A 100 -3.38 -14.62 -6.34
CA PHE A 100 -2.95 -13.50 -5.51
C PHE A 100 -1.89 -13.93 -4.50
N GLN A 101 -1.15 -12.96 -4.01
CA GLN A 101 -0.14 -13.13 -2.97
C GLN A 101 -0.35 -12.05 -1.91
N VAL A 102 -0.56 -12.47 -0.67
CA VAL A 102 -0.63 -11.52 0.45
C VAL A 102 0.78 -11.11 0.83
N MET A 103 0.97 -9.82 0.98
CA MET A 103 2.23 -9.19 1.38
C MET A 103 1.99 -8.32 2.61
N LEU A 104 3.07 -7.99 3.30
CA LEU A 104 3.06 -6.99 4.37
C LEU A 104 3.95 -5.83 3.95
N ASP A 105 3.47 -4.61 4.14
CA ASP A 105 4.30 -3.42 3.92
C ASP A 105 5.29 -3.24 5.09
N PRO A 106 6.18 -2.25 5.05
CA PRO A 106 7.19 -2.08 6.11
C PRO A 106 6.62 -1.90 7.52
N GLU A 107 5.35 -1.48 7.65
CA GLU A 107 4.70 -1.36 8.95
C GLU A 107 3.78 -2.54 9.28
N GLY A 108 3.80 -3.58 8.45
CA GLY A 108 3.02 -4.80 8.68
C GLY A 108 1.60 -4.74 8.16
N ASN A 109 1.24 -3.74 7.35
CA ASN A 109 -0.09 -3.67 6.74
C ASN A 109 -0.21 -4.70 5.63
N GLU A 110 -1.28 -5.48 5.66
CA GLU A 110 -1.56 -6.47 4.61
C GLU A 110 -1.97 -5.75 3.32
N PHE A 111 -1.41 -6.20 2.21
CA PHE A 111 -1.86 -5.85 0.86
C PHE A 111 -1.68 -7.07 -0.03
N CYS A 112 -2.33 -7.09 -1.18
CA CYS A 112 -2.24 -8.21 -2.10
C CYS A 112 -1.70 -7.77 -3.44
N LEU A 113 -0.85 -8.61 -4.02
CA LEU A 113 -0.53 -8.57 -5.44
C LEU A 113 -1.54 -9.47 -6.14
N VAL A 114 -2.22 -8.94 -7.14
CA VAL A 114 -3.25 -9.67 -7.89
C VAL A 114 -2.96 -9.61 -9.38
N ALA A 115 -3.36 -10.63 -10.10
CA ALA A 115 -3.16 -10.67 -11.55
C ALA A 115 -4.39 -11.16 -12.28
#